data_02debbc6ba0ef40fd77be7763b5bc6b3
#
_entry.id   02debbc6ba0ef40fd77be7763b5bc6b3
#
_cell.length_a   1.000
_cell.length_b   1.000
_cell.length_c   1.000
_cell.angle_alpha   90.00
_cell.angle_beta   90.00
_cell.angle_gamma   90.00
#
_symmetry.space_group_name_H-M   'P 1'
#
loop_
_entity.id
_entity.type
_entity.pdbx_description
1 polymer ?
#
loop_
_entity_poly.entity_id
_entity_poly.type
_entity_poly.pdbx_seq_one_letter_code
_entity_poly.pdbx_strand_id
1 'polypeptide(L)'
;MLEHIGLEHEKVQVNPMKAKKQLPSAPEWTKVPVWVEADGEIITDSTPIMKHIDAKYNGGSLWNSEDDARRDKWLEWADLHMSKATIPILYGSMFSALKTTTRVSKLEKFGFISKRLYAWAGFPIMWGIIARSRVKKDGRKPKQLWHDLLSEFTDSFGDAEFFGGKSPDLVDLVAFGYMRSISPYPQFSQLTDHEAGMAWYRAIEATLKV
;
A
#
# COMPACT_ATOMS: atom_id res chain seq x y z
N MET A 1 6.95 6.06 -4.05
CA MET A 1 8.26 5.97 -4.72
C MET A 1 8.36 6.88 -5.95
N LEU A 2 7.61 6.69 -7.04
CA LEU A 2 7.71 7.49 -8.26
C LEU A 2 7.63 8.99 -7.98
N GLU A 3 6.68 9.41 -7.15
CA GLU A 3 6.55 10.81 -6.70
C GLU A 3 7.74 11.26 -5.84
N HIS A 4 8.34 10.38 -5.04
CA HIS A 4 9.51 10.71 -4.22
C HIS A 4 10.75 11.00 -5.06
N ILE A 5 11.04 10.16 -6.06
CA ILE A 5 12.20 10.37 -6.95
C ILE A 5 11.91 11.35 -8.09
N GLY A 6 10.64 11.72 -8.31
CA GLY A 6 10.23 12.63 -9.38
C GLY A 6 10.30 11.99 -10.77
N LEU A 7 10.09 10.66 -10.87
CA LEU A 7 10.10 9.96 -12.16
C LEU A 7 8.77 10.17 -12.89
N GLU A 8 8.84 10.75 -14.10
CA GLU A 8 7.68 10.86 -14.99
C GLU A 8 7.24 9.48 -15.47
N HIS A 9 5.95 9.24 -15.44
CA HIS A 9 5.39 7.95 -15.84
C HIS A 9 3.93 8.09 -16.28
N GLU A 10 3.49 7.17 -17.13
CA GLU A 10 2.09 7.04 -17.52
C GLU A 10 1.36 6.06 -16.59
N LYS A 11 0.20 6.48 -16.07
CA LYS A 11 -0.67 5.62 -15.23
C LYS A 11 -1.77 4.99 -16.07
N VAL A 12 -1.67 3.70 -16.33
CA VAL A 12 -2.71 2.92 -17.01
C VAL A 12 -3.60 2.23 -16.00
N GLN A 13 -4.89 2.59 -15.97
CA GLN A 13 -5.87 1.97 -15.07
C GLN A 13 -6.30 0.61 -15.59
N VAL A 14 -6.14 -0.42 -14.77
CA VAL A 14 -6.56 -1.79 -15.06
C VAL A 14 -7.84 -2.12 -14.31
N ASN A 15 -8.86 -2.61 -15.03
CA ASN A 15 -10.05 -3.14 -14.39
C ASN A 15 -9.75 -4.54 -13.84
N PRO A 16 -9.86 -4.77 -12.51
CA PRO A 16 -9.54 -6.07 -11.90
C PRO A 16 -10.30 -7.25 -12.50
N MET A 17 -11.55 -7.02 -12.95
CA MET A 17 -12.37 -8.06 -13.59
C MET A 17 -11.91 -8.40 -15.03
N LYS A 18 -11.07 -7.55 -15.63
CA LYS A 18 -10.54 -7.71 -16.99
C LYS A 18 -9.02 -7.81 -17.02
N ALA A 19 -8.36 -8.01 -15.87
CA ALA A 19 -6.91 -8.01 -15.74
C ALA A 19 -6.23 -8.93 -16.76
N LYS A 20 -6.72 -10.16 -16.94
CA LYS A 20 -6.23 -11.11 -17.96
C LYS A 20 -6.24 -10.58 -19.41
N LYS A 21 -7.07 -9.58 -19.71
CA LYS A 21 -7.18 -9.01 -21.07
C LYS A 21 -6.47 -7.67 -21.20
N GLN A 22 -6.15 -7.02 -20.09
CA GLN A 22 -5.62 -5.67 -20.07
C GLN A 22 -4.15 -5.61 -19.66
N LEU A 23 -3.65 -6.63 -18.92
CA LEU A 23 -2.26 -6.66 -18.50
C LEU A 23 -1.38 -7.32 -19.56
N PRO A 24 -0.23 -6.71 -19.90
CA PRO A 24 0.71 -7.30 -20.87
C PRO A 24 1.39 -8.56 -20.32
N SER A 25 1.44 -8.73 -18.98
CA SER A 25 2.00 -9.91 -18.30
C SER A 25 1.04 -11.12 -18.23
N ALA A 26 -0.21 -10.98 -18.68
CA ALA A 26 -1.16 -12.08 -18.66
C ALA A 26 -0.81 -13.15 -19.73
N PRO A 27 -1.12 -14.44 -19.47
CA PRO A 27 -1.87 -14.97 -18.32
C PRO A 27 -1.04 -15.25 -17.06
N GLU A 28 0.25 -15.12 -17.10
CA GLU A 28 1.19 -15.54 -16.04
C GLU A 28 1.02 -14.70 -14.77
N TRP A 29 0.73 -13.41 -14.95
CA TRP A 29 0.51 -12.49 -13.86
C TRP A 29 -0.70 -11.61 -14.11
N THR A 30 -1.67 -11.62 -13.19
CA THR A 30 -2.95 -10.88 -13.33
C THR A 30 -3.23 -9.90 -12.19
N LYS A 31 -2.21 -9.62 -11.37
CA LYS A 31 -2.29 -8.64 -10.29
C LYS A 31 -1.64 -7.32 -10.71
N VAL A 32 -2.00 -6.24 -10.04
CA VAL A 32 -1.35 -4.94 -10.15
C VAL A 32 -0.52 -4.68 -8.87
N PRO A 33 0.57 -3.91 -8.95
CA PRO A 33 1.08 -3.18 -10.10
C PRO A 33 1.84 -4.05 -11.11
N VAL A 34 1.95 -3.56 -12.34
CA VAL A 34 2.83 -4.06 -13.38
C VAL A 34 3.56 -2.85 -13.96
N TRP A 35 4.86 -2.92 -14.04
CA TRP A 35 5.72 -1.92 -14.69
C TRP A 35 6.09 -2.38 -16.07
N VAL A 36 5.98 -1.50 -17.05
CA VAL A 36 6.38 -1.75 -18.43
C VAL A 36 7.40 -0.69 -18.82
N GLU A 37 8.58 -1.13 -19.17
CA GLU A 37 9.65 -0.27 -19.67
C GLU A 37 9.41 0.17 -21.11
N ALA A 38 10.09 1.21 -21.56
CA ALA A 38 9.99 1.72 -22.92
C ALA A 38 10.44 0.71 -23.99
N ASP A 39 11.35 -0.20 -23.64
CA ASP A 39 11.83 -1.29 -24.50
C ASP A 39 10.94 -2.53 -24.48
N GLY A 40 9.86 -2.50 -23.66
CA GLY A 40 8.90 -3.59 -23.52
C GLY A 40 9.22 -4.59 -22.42
N GLU A 41 10.28 -4.40 -21.63
CA GLU A 41 10.52 -5.22 -20.45
C GLU A 41 9.38 -5.09 -19.45
N ILE A 42 8.92 -6.21 -18.89
CA ILE A 42 7.77 -6.26 -17.97
C ILE A 42 8.25 -6.73 -16.60
N ILE A 43 8.03 -5.90 -15.58
CA ILE A 43 8.31 -6.26 -14.20
C ILE A 43 7.00 -6.32 -13.43
N THR A 44 6.82 -7.38 -12.65
CA THR A 44 5.61 -7.64 -11.86
C THR A 44 5.93 -7.64 -10.38
N ASP A 45 4.90 -7.36 -9.57
CA ASP A 45 4.97 -7.21 -8.13
C ASP A 45 5.64 -5.89 -7.66
N SER A 46 5.12 -5.34 -6.56
CA SER A 46 5.52 -4.02 -6.06
C SER A 46 6.97 -3.94 -5.66
N THR A 47 7.48 -4.91 -4.91
CA THR A 47 8.85 -4.88 -4.39
C THR A 47 9.91 -5.04 -5.50
N PRO A 48 9.81 -6.01 -6.43
CA PRO A 48 10.69 -6.06 -7.61
C PRO A 48 10.63 -4.79 -8.46
N ILE A 49 9.44 -4.23 -8.70
CA ILE A 49 9.28 -2.98 -9.44
C ILE A 49 10.03 -1.84 -8.75
N MET A 50 9.87 -1.70 -7.43
CA MET A 50 10.52 -0.62 -6.69
C MET A 50 12.05 -0.77 -6.69
N LYS A 51 12.59 -1.98 -6.50
CA LYS A 51 14.04 -2.25 -6.58
C LYS A 51 14.59 -1.95 -7.99
N HIS A 52 13.87 -2.38 -9.03
CA HIS A 52 14.25 -2.10 -10.42
C HIS A 52 14.28 -0.60 -10.72
N ILE A 53 13.24 0.12 -10.35
CA ILE A 53 13.14 1.57 -10.57
C ILE A 53 14.22 2.31 -9.80
N ASP A 54 14.50 1.93 -8.55
CA ASP A 54 15.57 2.54 -7.77
C ASP A 54 16.92 2.32 -8.43
N ALA A 55 17.24 1.10 -8.83
CA ALA A 55 18.51 0.77 -9.48
C ALA A 55 18.68 1.50 -10.82
N LYS A 56 17.63 1.53 -11.66
CA LYS A 56 17.72 2.06 -13.02
C LYS A 56 17.62 3.59 -13.10
N TYR A 57 16.78 4.20 -12.28
CA TYR A 57 16.43 5.63 -12.40
C TYR A 57 16.88 6.50 -11.22
N ASN A 58 17.34 5.88 -10.12
CA ASN A 58 17.71 6.59 -8.90
C ASN A 58 19.11 6.19 -8.37
N GLY A 59 19.87 5.45 -9.16
CA GLY A 59 21.23 5.01 -8.81
C GLY A 59 21.31 4.09 -7.60
N GLY A 60 20.20 3.41 -7.24
CA GLY A 60 20.13 2.51 -6.11
C GLY A 60 20.10 3.20 -4.75
N SER A 61 19.87 4.51 -4.70
CA SER A 61 20.05 5.31 -3.47
C SER A 61 19.06 4.97 -2.36
N LEU A 62 17.90 4.37 -2.70
CA LEU A 62 16.89 3.93 -1.73
C LEU A 62 17.16 2.52 -1.19
N TRP A 63 18.03 1.76 -1.86
CA TRP A 63 18.39 0.40 -1.45
C TRP A 63 19.87 0.24 -1.13
N ASN A 64 20.67 1.28 -1.33
CA ASN A 64 22.12 1.26 -1.11
C ASN A 64 22.44 1.29 0.39
N SER A 65 22.56 0.14 1.02
CA SER A 65 22.93 0.02 2.41
C SER A 65 23.77 -1.21 2.70
N GLU A 66 24.43 -1.12 3.83
CA GLU A 66 25.27 -2.18 4.40
C GLU A 66 24.44 -3.33 5.03
N ASP A 67 23.11 -3.17 5.18
CA ASP A 67 22.23 -4.16 5.85
C ASP A 67 21.01 -4.55 5.01
N ASP A 68 21.25 -5.21 3.90
CA ASP A 68 20.21 -5.74 3.02
C ASP A 68 19.31 -6.76 3.71
N ALA A 69 19.87 -7.59 4.59
CA ALA A 69 19.10 -8.61 5.30
C ALA A 69 18.06 -8.02 6.25
N ARG A 70 18.39 -6.91 6.94
CA ARG A 70 17.44 -6.16 7.76
C ARG A 70 16.33 -5.55 6.91
N ARG A 71 16.67 -4.96 5.76
CA ARG A 71 15.71 -4.38 4.83
C ARG A 71 14.77 -5.41 4.23
N ASP A 72 15.29 -6.51 3.72
CA ASP A 72 14.47 -7.60 3.18
C ASP A 72 13.49 -8.13 4.22
N LYS A 73 13.93 -8.33 5.46
CA LYS A 73 13.06 -8.73 6.58
C LYS A 73 11.93 -7.73 6.81
N TRP A 74 12.22 -6.42 6.79
CA TRP A 74 11.20 -5.40 7.05
C TRP A 74 10.28 -5.15 5.85
N LEU A 75 10.75 -5.35 4.61
CA LEU A 75 9.88 -5.39 3.44
C LEU A 75 8.88 -6.54 3.53
N GLU A 76 9.37 -7.75 3.84
CA GLU A 76 8.50 -8.91 4.04
C GLU A 76 7.53 -8.67 5.21
N TRP A 77 8.00 -8.10 6.31
CA TRP A 77 7.17 -7.73 7.45
C TRP A 77 6.04 -6.77 7.05
N ALA A 78 6.33 -5.71 6.30
CA ALA A 78 5.33 -4.76 5.82
C ALA A 78 4.29 -5.44 4.91
N ASP A 79 4.74 -6.29 4.00
CA ASP A 79 3.87 -7.06 3.11
C ASP A 79 3.01 -8.08 3.86
N LEU A 80 3.54 -8.70 4.91
CA LEU A 80 2.81 -9.68 5.71
C LEU A 80 1.85 -9.05 6.72
N HIS A 81 2.20 -7.92 7.30
CA HIS A 81 1.45 -7.31 8.41
C HIS A 81 0.65 -6.09 7.98
N MET A 82 1.29 -5.03 7.46
CA MET A 82 0.58 -3.80 7.10
C MET A 82 -0.41 -4.00 5.95
N SER A 83 -0.02 -4.76 4.89
CA SER A 83 -0.95 -5.05 3.80
C SER A 83 -2.18 -5.82 4.27
N LYS A 84 -2.01 -6.77 5.20
CA LYS A 84 -3.13 -7.55 5.74
C LYS A 84 -4.00 -6.74 6.70
N ALA A 85 -3.42 -5.76 7.41
CA ALA A 85 -4.15 -4.87 8.33
C ALA A 85 -5.01 -3.83 7.59
N THR A 86 -4.68 -3.50 6.34
CA THR A 86 -5.41 -2.52 5.53
C THR A 86 -6.87 -2.94 5.30
N ILE A 87 -7.15 -4.20 5.01
CA ILE A 87 -8.53 -4.66 4.81
C ILE A 87 -9.36 -4.60 6.10
N PRO A 88 -8.90 -5.07 7.25
CA PRO A 88 -9.62 -4.90 8.52
C PRO A 88 -9.98 -3.46 8.87
N ILE A 89 -9.08 -2.51 8.70
CA ILE A 89 -9.40 -1.11 9.06
C ILE A 89 -10.41 -0.48 8.09
N LEU A 90 -10.33 -0.80 6.80
CA LEU A 90 -11.24 -0.26 5.80
C LEU A 90 -12.63 -0.92 5.81
N TYR A 91 -12.69 -2.22 6.11
CA TYR A 91 -13.90 -3.03 5.98
C TYR A 91 -14.33 -3.75 7.27
N GLY A 92 -13.61 -3.58 8.38
CA GLY A 92 -13.83 -4.33 9.62
C GLY A 92 -15.16 -4.07 10.32
N SER A 93 -15.85 -2.96 10.02
CA SER A 93 -17.23 -2.72 10.44
C SER A 93 -18.15 -2.54 9.23
N MET A 94 -19.45 -2.78 9.43
CA MET A 94 -20.46 -2.58 8.39
C MET A 94 -20.48 -1.12 7.88
N PHE A 95 -20.39 -0.16 8.79
CA PHE A 95 -20.35 1.28 8.43
C PHE A 95 -19.06 1.65 7.69
N SER A 96 -17.90 1.14 8.13
CA SER A 96 -16.62 1.33 7.45
C SER A 96 -16.68 0.76 6.05
N ALA A 97 -17.14 -0.46 5.90
CA ALA A 97 -17.23 -1.15 4.63
C ALA A 97 -18.16 -0.42 3.64
N LEU A 98 -19.32 0.05 4.10
CA LEU A 98 -20.26 0.80 3.26
C LEU A 98 -19.65 2.14 2.78
N LYS A 99 -19.01 2.89 3.68
CA LYS A 99 -18.33 4.15 3.33
C LYS A 99 -17.18 3.91 2.35
N THR A 100 -16.35 2.89 2.60
CA THR A 100 -15.23 2.53 1.73
C THR A 100 -15.72 2.13 0.35
N THR A 101 -16.70 1.23 0.25
CA THR A 101 -17.25 0.76 -1.02
C THR A 101 -17.86 1.89 -1.83
N THR A 102 -18.60 2.79 -1.16
CA THR A 102 -19.18 3.97 -1.82
C THR A 102 -18.08 4.91 -2.34
N ARG A 103 -16.99 5.08 -1.61
CA ARG A 103 -15.88 5.96 -2.01
C ARG A 103 -15.03 5.35 -3.13
N VAL A 104 -14.70 4.06 -3.05
CA VAL A 104 -14.03 3.32 -4.14
C VAL A 104 -14.81 3.45 -5.43
N SER A 105 -16.13 3.25 -5.38
CA SER A 105 -16.99 3.36 -6.56
C SER A 105 -17.00 4.77 -7.20
N LYS A 106 -16.65 5.82 -6.44
CA LYS A 106 -16.54 7.20 -6.94
C LYS A 106 -15.15 7.52 -7.48
N LEU A 107 -14.10 6.96 -6.86
CA LEU A 107 -12.71 7.21 -7.23
C LEU A 107 -12.32 6.46 -8.50
N GLU A 108 -12.85 5.26 -8.70
CA GLU A 108 -12.58 4.47 -9.88
C GLU A 108 -13.59 4.76 -10.99
N LYS A 109 -13.08 4.97 -12.21
CA LYS A 109 -13.90 5.23 -13.43
C LYS A 109 -14.59 3.95 -13.93
N PHE A 110 -15.34 3.26 -13.05
CA PHE A 110 -16.18 2.15 -13.48
C PHE A 110 -17.42 2.65 -14.24
N GLY A 111 -17.82 1.92 -15.29
CA GLY A 111 -19.12 2.14 -15.93
C GLY A 111 -20.26 1.94 -14.92
N PHE A 112 -21.42 2.57 -15.18
CA PHE A 112 -22.57 2.61 -14.27
C PHE A 112 -23.02 1.23 -13.72
N ILE A 113 -23.03 0.20 -14.56
CA ILE A 113 -23.41 -1.17 -14.19
C ILE A 113 -22.32 -1.82 -13.33
N SER A 114 -21.04 -1.63 -13.69
CA SER A 114 -19.89 -2.18 -12.93
C SER A 114 -19.78 -1.56 -11.54
N LYS A 115 -20.09 -0.27 -11.37
CA LYS A 115 -20.16 0.40 -10.07
C LYS A 115 -21.18 -0.25 -9.14
N ARG A 116 -22.36 -0.53 -9.67
CA ARG A 116 -23.45 -1.12 -8.89
C ARG A 116 -23.16 -2.58 -8.52
N LEU A 117 -22.62 -3.36 -9.45
CA LEU A 117 -22.23 -4.74 -9.21
C LEU A 117 -21.09 -4.83 -8.20
N TYR A 118 -20.07 -3.98 -8.30
CA TYR A 118 -18.97 -3.92 -7.35
C TYR A 118 -19.44 -3.52 -5.94
N ALA A 119 -20.31 -2.51 -5.83
CA ALA A 119 -20.89 -2.10 -4.56
C ALA A 119 -21.75 -3.21 -3.92
N TRP A 120 -22.55 -3.92 -4.71
CA TRP A 120 -23.46 -4.93 -4.19
C TRP A 120 -22.82 -6.29 -3.93
N ALA A 121 -21.92 -6.74 -4.78
CA ALA A 121 -21.26 -8.04 -4.63
C ALA A 121 -19.94 -7.94 -3.84
N GLY A 122 -19.17 -6.87 -4.04
CA GLY A 122 -17.90 -6.66 -3.34
C GLY A 122 -18.05 -6.42 -1.84
N PHE A 123 -19.07 -5.67 -1.44
CA PHE A 123 -19.34 -5.35 -0.04
C PHE A 123 -19.53 -6.59 0.85
N PRO A 124 -20.45 -7.53 0.55
CA PRO A 124 -20.64 -8.71 1.39
C PRO A 124 -19.40 -9.61 1.48
N ILE A 125 -18.64 -9.73 0.38
CA ILE A 125 -17.45 -10.56 0.35
C ILE A 125 -16.32 -9.90 1.18
N MET A 126 -16.05 -8.61 0.95
CA MET A 126 -14.97 -7.91 1.64
C MET A 126 -15.24 -7.77 3.13
N TRP A 127 -16.46 -7.39 3.52
CA TRP A 127 -16.83 -7.25 4.93
C TRP A 127 -17.15 -8.59 5.58
N GLY A 128 -18.07 -9.36 4.98
CA GLY A 128 -18.66 -10.55 5.62
C GLY A 128 -17.69 -11.73 5.70
N ILE A 129 -16.82 -11.89 4.71
CA ILE A 129 -15.91 -13.03 4.65
C ILE A 129 -14.47 -12.61 4.97
N ILE A 130 -13.88 -11.67 4.20
CA ILE A 130 -12.44 -11.40 4.28
C ILE A 130 -12.08 -10.60 5.53
N ALA A 131 -12.72 -9.44 5.76
CA ALA A 131 -12.38 -8.58 6.88
C ALA A 131 -12.70 -9.23 8.22
N ARG A 132 -13.88 -9.84 8.37
CA ARG A 132 -14.27 -10.52 9.62
C ARG A 132 -13.38 -11.73 9.93
N SER A 133 -12.99 -12.51 8.92
CA SER A 133 -12.06 -13.62 9.10
C SER A 133 -10.70 -13.13 9.60
N ARG A 134 -10.18 -12.04 9.04
CA ARG A 134 -8.89 -11.45 9.46
C ARG A 134 -8.95 -10.88 10.87
N VAL A 135 -10.01 -10.12 11.20
CA VAL A 135 -10.22 -9.59 12.56
C VAL A 135 -10.34 -10.72 13.58
N LYS A 136 -11.13 -11.77 13.25
CA LYS A 136 -11.27 -12.93 14.14
C LYS A 136 -9.97 -13.70 14.33
N LYS A 137 -9.16 -13.82 13.28
CA LYS A 137 -7.87 -14.53 13.33
C LYS A 137 -6.82 -13.76 14.15
N ASP A 138 -6.78 -12.44 14.03
CA ASP A 138 -5.86 -11.58 14.76
C ASP A 138 -6.29 -11.37 16.22
N GLY A 139 -7.59 -11.21 16.46
CA GLY A 139 -8.18 -11.00 17.79
C GLY A 139 -8.19 -9.54 18.26
N ARG A 140 -7.42 -8.65 17.63
CA ARG A 140 -7.35 -7.21 17.96
C ARG A 140 -8.37 -6.41 17.15
N LYS A 141 -8.79 -5.27 17.69
CA LYS A 141 -9.55 -4.28 16.92
C LYS A 141 -8.66 -3.69 15.82
N PRO A 142 -9.19 -3.38 14.61
CA PRO A 142 -8.38 -2.87 13.50
C PRO A 142 -7.53 -1.62 13.84
N LYS A 143 -8.07 -0.69 14.63
CA LYS A 143 -7.32 0.46 15.13
C LYS A 143 -6.12 0.01 15.98
N GLN A 144 -6.33 -0.86 16.96
CA GLN A 144 -5.28 -1.37 17.84
C GLN A 144 -4.20 -2.10 17.05
N LEU A 145 -4.60 -2.95 16.10
CA LEU A 145 -3.66 -3.64 15.21
C LEU A 145 -2.75 -2.66 14.47
N TRP A 146 -3.31 -1.59 13.89
CA TRP A 146 -2.51 -0.58 13.20
C TRP A 146 -1.60 0.21 14.14
N HIS A 147 -2.07 0.55 15.35
CA HIS A 147 -1.25 1.24 16.35
C HIS A 147 -0.07 0.36 16.79
N ASP A 148 -0.30 -0.93 17.04
CA ASP A 148 0.76 -1.87 17.38
C ASP A 148 1.80 -1.99 16.25
N LEU A 149 1.34 -2.09 14.98
CA LEU A 149 2.23 -2.15 13.82
C LEU A 149 3.02 -0.86 13.62
N LEU A 150 2.41 0.30 13.84
CA LEU A 150 3.11 1.58 13.76
C LEU A 150 4.15 1.72 14.86
N SER A 151 3.83 1.29 16.09
CA SER A 151 4.80 1.26 17.18
C SER A 151 5.97 0.34 16.86
N GLU A 152 5.69 -0.91 16.46
CA GLU A 152 6.73 -1.89 16.12
C GLU A 152 7.63 -1.35 14.99
N PHE A 153 7.05 -0.70 13.99
CA PHE A 153 7.81 -0.13 12.89
C PHE A 153 8.65 1.07 13.33
N THR A 154 8.08 2.04 14.04
CA THR A 154 8.82 3.23 14.48
C THR A 154 9.89 2.89 15.52
N ASP A 155 9.65 1.94 16.40
CA ASP A 155 10.64 1.46 17.37
C ASP A 155 11.84 0.80 16.69
N SER A 156 11.66 0.25 15.49
CA SER A 156 12.72 -0.44 14.75
C SER A 156 13.87 0.46 14.30
N PHE A 157 13.67 1.76 14.22
CA PHE A 157 14.70 2.74 13.85
C PHE A 157 15.04 3.74 14.97
N GLY A 158 14.44 3.57 16.16
CA GLY A 158 14.79 4.31 17.39
C GLY A 158 14.69 5.83 17.22
N ASP A 159 15.79 6.53 17.51
CA ASP A 159 15.84 8.00 17.44
C ASP A 159 16.03 8.55 16.02
N ALA A 160 16.15 7.69 15.00
CA ALA A 160 16.23 8.13 13.61
C ALA A 160 14.87 8.65 13.12
N GLU A 161 14.88 9.54 12.14
CA GLU A 161 13.66 10.07 11.54
C GLU A 161 12.97 9.05 10.63
N PHE A 162 13.76 8.18 10.00
CA PHE A 162 13.31 7.16 9.05
C PHE A 162 13.98 5.81 9.34
N PHE A 163 13.41 4.75 8.81
CA PHE A 163 14.05 3.44 8.80
C PHE A 163 15.40 3.48 8.06
N GLY A 164 15.47 4.25 6.97
CA GLY A 164 16.69 4.55 6.23
C GLY A 164 17.66 5.50 6.94
N GLY A 165 17.35 5.98 8.15
CA GLY A 165 18.18 6.89 8.93
C GLY A 165 17.83 8.36 8.72
N LYS A 166 18.69 9.12 8.01
CA LYS A 166 18.48 10.56 7.74
C LYS A 166 17.55 10.85 6.56
N SER A 167 17.28 9.87 5.73
CA SER A 167 16.38 9.95 4.59
C SER A 167 15.60 8.66 4.46
N PRO A 168 14.37 8.70 3.90
CA PRO A 168 13.60 7.50 3.72
C PRO A 168 14.25 6.55 2.71
N ASP A 169 14.13 5.24 2.96
CA ASP A 169 14.54 4.19 2.04
C ASP A 169 13.33 3.43 1.46
N LEU A 170 13.56 2.32 0.76
CA LEU A 170 12.49 1.52 0.17
C LEU A 170 11.54 0.93 1.23
N VAL A 171 12.05 0.57 2.41
CA VAL A 171 11.22 0.05 3.51
C VAL A 171 10.24 1.11 3.99
N ASP A 172 10.75 2.33 4.21
CA ASP A 172 9.91 3.48 4.54
C ASP A 172 8.82 3.72 3.49
N LEU A 173 9.19 3.71 2.21
CA LEU A 173 8.26 3.98 1.12
C LEU A 173 7.19 2.89 0.95
N VAL A 174 7.52 1.62 1.24
CA VAL A 174 6.54 0.51 1.24
C VAL A 174 5.56 0.67 2.42
N ALA A 175 6.07 0.85 3.63
CA ALA A 175 5.25 1.03 4.82
C ALA A 175 4.34 2.28 4.68
N PHE A 176 4.91 3.40 4.21
CA PHE A 176 4.16 4.62 3.88
C PHE A 176 3.06 4.36 2.85
N GLY A 177 3.34 3.58 1.80
CA GLY A 177 2.37 3.23 0.77
C GLY A 177 1.14 2.52 1.34
N TYR A 178 1.31 1.58 2.27
CA TYR A 178 0.20 0.92 2.96
C TYR A 178 -0.62 1.90 3.80
N MET A 179 0.02 2.76 4.58
CA MET A 179 -0.69 3.77 5.36
C MET A 179 -1.38 4.81 4.48
N ARG A 180 -0.72 5.28 3.41
CA ARG A 180 -1.28 6.22 2.43
C ARG A 180 -2.49 5.63 1.69
N SER A 181 -2.54 4.32 1.48
CA SER A 181 -3.70 3.68 0.87
C SER A 181 -5.00 3.84 1.69
N ILE A 182 -4.88 4.13 2.99
CA ILE A 182 -5.99 4.39 3.90
C ILE A 182 -6.35 5.88 3.91
N SER A 183 -5.41 6.80 3.60
CA SER A 183 -5.58 8.25 3.75
C SER A 183 -6.78 8.85 3.00
N PRO A 184 -7.24 8.34 1.84
CA PRO A 184 -8.44 8.84 1.19
C PRO A 184 -9.73 8.51 1.94
N TYR A 185 -9.70 7.65 2.96
CA TYR A 185 -10.89 7.14 3.64
C TYR A 185 -11.04 7.73 5.05
N PRO A 186 -12.29 7.90 5.54
CA PRO A 186 -12.54 8.43 6.88
C PRO A 186 -11.86 7.64 8.00
N GLN A 187 -11.56 6.36 7.74
CA GLN A 187 -10.91 5.48 8.70
C GLN A 187 -9.47 5.91 9.02
N PHE A 188 -8.84 6.70 8.16
CA PHE A 188 -7.51 7.25 8.42
C PHE A 188 -7.45 8.04 9.74
N SER A 189 -8.57 8.69 10.12
CA SER A 189 -8.66 9.37 11.42
C SER A 189 -8.41 8.45 12.63
N GLN A 190 -8.50 7.13 12.48
CA GLN A 190 -8.18 6.18 13.54
C GLN A 190 -6.67 6.00 13.76
N LEU A 191 -5.84 6.50 12.86
CA LEU A 191 -4.38 6.44 12.94
C LEU A 191 -3.76 7.77 13.40
N THR A 192 -4.53 8.87 13.35
CA THR A 192 -4.01 10.22 13.58
C THR A 192 -3.61 10.51 15.02
N ASP A 193 -4.02 9.70 15.98
CA ASP A 193 -3.64 9.79 17.39
C ASP A 193 -2.39 8.93 17.75
N HIS A 194 -1.78 8.27 16.77
CA HIS A 194 -0.49 7.62 16.93
C HIS A 194 0.65 8.61 16.60
N GLU A 195 1.19 9.28 17.61
CA GLU A 195 2.11 10.41 17.44
C GLU A 195 3.35 10.07 16.61
N ALA A 196 4.12 9.04 16.98
CA ALA A 196 5.35 8.65 16.28
C ALA A 196 5.07 8.24 14.82
N GLY A 197 4.07 7.39 14.59
CA GLY A 197 3.68 6.96 13.24
C GLY A 197 3.20 8.11 12.36
N MET A 198 2.51 9.09 12.94
CA MET A 198 2.09 10.29 12.19
C MET A 198 3.22 11.28 11.94
N ALA A 199 4.17 11.40 12.86
CA ALA A 199 5.38 12.20 12.64
C ALA A 199 6.18 11.64 11.45
N TRP A 200 6.47 10.34 11.49
CA TRP A 200 7.14 9.63 10.40
C TRP A 200 6.35 9.74 9.06
N TYR A 201 5.04 9.50 9.08
CA TYR A 201 4.19 9.60 7.87
C TYR A 201 4.28 11.00 7.23
N ARG A 202 4.17 12.07 8.03
CA ARG A 202 4.26 13.45 7.54
C ARG A 202 5.65 13.81 7.05
N ALA A 203 6.70 13.31 7.71
CA ALA A 203 8.07 13.50 7.27
C ALA A 203 8.29 12.93 5.87
N ILE A 204 7.79 11.71 5.58
CA ILE A 204 7.87 11.14 4.24
C ILE A 204 7.01 11.94 3.25
N GLU A 205 5.79 12.30 3.64
CA GLU A 205 4.89 13.10 2.78
C GLU A 205 5.54 14.40 2.33
N ALA A 206 6.34 15.04 3.19
CA ALA A 206 7.10 16.25 2.88
C ALA A 206 8.26 16.01 1.88
N THR A 207 8.72 14.78 1.71
CA THR A 207 9.77 14.44 0.71
C THR A 207 9.21 14.18 -0.70
N LEU A 208 7.88 14.09 -0.85
CA LEU A 208 7.28 13.82 -2.15
C LEU A 208 7.40 15.02 -3.07
N LYS A 209 7.90 14.79 -4.28
CA LYS A 209 7.96 15.79 -5.36
C LYS A 209 6.61 15.76 -6.08
N VAL A 210 5.76 16.73 -5.80
CA VAL A 210 4.44 16.91 -6.43
C VAL A 210 4.55 17.90 -7.56
#